data_9df379091f1b1a5c6cd0f43681e4f6d5
#
_entry.id   9df379091f1b1a5c6cd0f43681e4f6d5
#
_cell.length_a   1.000
_cell.length_b   1.000
_cell.length_c   1.000
_cell.angle_alpha   90.00
_cell.angle_beta   90.00
_cell.angle_gamma   90.00
#
_symmetry.space_group_name_H-M   'P 1'
#
loop_
_entity.id
_entity.type
_entity.pdbx_description
1 polymer ?
#
loop_
_entity_poly.entity_id
_entity_poly.type
_entity_poly.pdbx_seq_one_letter_code
_entity_poly.pdbx_strand_id
1 'polypeptide(L)'
;MPEIAPDELGPFKIIHIHEPSVNLRGILVVDNVARGPSIGGLRMAPDVSETECFRLARAMTLKNAASDLPHGGGKSVVFGDPRMPRDEKEPMLRAFACALAEVEQYIFGPDMGTDEECMGWVRDEIGRAVGLPSEIGGIPLDELGATGWGLLHAIEVAADASDMPLNGARIAEQGFGAV
;
A
#
# COMPACT_ATOMS: atom_id res chain seq x y z
N MET A 1 0.18 -17.43 16.94
CA MET A 1 0.20 -16.05 16.38
C MET A 1 -0.82 -15.25 17.16
N PRO A 2 -0.62 -13.98 17.51
CA PRO A 2 -1.70 -13.21 18.07
C PRO A 2 -2.83 -13.14 17.04
N GLU A 3 -3.99 -13.62 17.41
CA GLU A 3 -5.18 -13.58 16.61
C GLU A 3 -5.58 -12.10 16.39
N ILE A 4 -5.84 -11.71 15.14
CA ILE A 4 -6.36 -10.38 14.85
C ILE A 4 -7.80 -10.34 15.36
N ALA A 5 -8.01 -9.66 16.49
CA ALA A 5 -9.33 -9.49 17.04
C ALA A 5 -10.04 -8.35 16.30
N PRO A 6 -11.23 -8.59 15.72
CA PRO A 6 -12.05 -7.52 15.17
C PRO A 6 -12.45 -6.51 16.24
N ASP A 7 -12.53 -5.23 15.85
CA ASP A 7 -13.05 -4.14 16.67
C ASP A 7 -14.11 -3.35 15.89
N GLU A 8 -14.52 -2.19 16.39
CA GLU A 8 -15.54 -1.34 15.76
C GLU A 8 -15.16 -0.77 14.39
N LEU A 9 -13.86 -0.76 14.04
CA LEU A 9 -13.37 -0.30 12.74
C LEU A 9 -13.21 -1.43 11.72
N GLY A 10 -12.95 -2.64 12.17
CA GLY A 10 -12.69 -3.80 11.29
C GLY A 10 -11.85 -4.90 11.95
N PRO A 11 -11.22 -5.78 11.16
CA PRO A 11 -11.23 -5.79 9.70
C PRO A 11 -12.55 -6.26 9.11
N PHE A 12 -12.95 -5.65 8.00
CA PHE A 12 -14.15 -6.06 7.25
C PHE A 12 -13.95 -7.42 6.57
N LYS A 13 -12.74 -7.68 6.04
CA LYS A 13 -12.44 -8.92 5.29
C LYS A 13 -10.94 -9.22 5.31
N ILE A 14 -10.59 -10.49 5.51
CA ILE A 14 -9.23 -11.02 5.33
C ILE A 14 -9.30 -12.16 4.31
N ILE A 15 -8.44 -12.12 3.30
CA ILE A 15 -8.37 -13.13 2.23
C ILE A 15 -6.94 -13.61 2.10
N HIS A 16 -6.76 -14.94 2.18
CA HIS A 16 -5.50 -15.61 1.88
C HIS A 16 -5.56 -16.20 0.49
N ILE A 17 -4.53 -16.00 -0.30
CA ILE A 17 -4.40 -16.51 -1.66
C ILE A 17 -3.14 -17.35 -1.74
N HIS A 18 -3.30 -18.52 -2.36
CA HIS A 18 -2.19 -19.42 -2.65
C HIS A 18 -2.39 -20.01 -4.05
N GLU A 19 -1.46 -19.69 -4.99
CA GLU A 19 -1.46 -20.21 -6.34
C GLU A 19 -0.09 -20.83 -6.65
N PRO A 20 0.04 -22.17 -6.54
CA PRO A 20 1.32 -22.86 -6.67
C PRO A 20 1.98 -22.74 -8.05
N SER A 21 1.20 -22.60 -9.13
CA SER A 21 1.71 -22.53 -10.49
C SER A 21 2.64 -21.34 -10.75
N VAL A 22 2.47 -20.27 -9.97
CA VAL A 22 3.31 -19.06 -10.01
C VAL A 22 3.96 -18.76 -8.66
N ASN A 23 4.04 -19.76 -7.77
CA ASN A 23 4.61 -19.65 -6.43
C ASN A 23 4.01 -18.47 -5.60
N LEU A 24 2.74 -18.16 -5.83
CA LEU A 24 2.06 -17.06 -5.17
C LEU A 24 1.59 -17.47 -3.78
N ARG A 25 1.96 -16.66 -2.79
CA ARG A 25 1.32 -16.57 -1.48
C ARG A 25 1.04 -15.12 -1.20
N GLY A 26 -0.21 -14.77 -0.92
CA GLY A 26 -0.58 -13.38 -0.66
C GLY A 26 -1.72 -13.27 0.33
N ILE A 27 -1.85 -12.09 0.92
CA ILE A 27 -2.89 -11.76 1.88
C ILE A 27 -3.46 -10.39 1.52
N LEU A 28 -4.78 -10.28 1.52
CA LEU A 28 -5.48 -9.01 1.48
C LEU A 28 -6.20 -8.81 2.80
N VAL A 29 -6.05 -7.65 3.39
CA VAL A 29 -6.89 -7.14 4.48
C VAL A 29 -7.64 -5.90 3.99
N VAL A 30 -8.95 -5.98 3.92
CA VAL A 30 -9.85 -4.83 3.85
C VAL A 30 -10.23 -4.49 5.27
N ASP A 31 -9.71 -3.40 5.80
CA ASP A 31 -9.97 -3.04 7.20
C ASP A 31 -11.30 -2.32 7.34
N ASN A 32 -11.53 -1.28 6.55
CA ASN A 32 -12.75 -0.48 6.67
C ASN A 32 -13.23 0.00 5.29
N VAL A 33 -14.55 0.10 5.12
CA VAL A 33 -15.20 0.57 3.88
C VAL A 33 -16.29 1.61 4.13
N ALA A 34 -16.37 2.16 5.34
CA ALA A 34 -17.43 3.10 5.72
C ALA A 34 -17.44 4.38 4.89
N ARG A 35 -16.28 4.83 4.40
CA ARG A 35 -16.14 6.03 3.55
C ARG A 35 -16.07 5.70 2.04
N GLY A 36 -16.19 4.46 1.67
CA GLY A 36 -16.08 3.98 0.29
C GLY A 36 -15.11 2.81 0.14
N PRO A 37 -14.79 2.39 -1.08
CA PRO A 37 -13.85 1.31 -1.31
C PRO A 37 -12.53 1.58 -0.57
N SER A 38 -11.97 0.54 0.05
CA SER A 38 -10.67 0.63 0.69
C SER A 38 -9.58 0.84 -0.35
N ILE A 39 -8.59 1.63 -0.01
CA ILE A 39 -7.40 1.82 -0.84
C ILE A 39 -6.15 1.51 -0.01
N GLY A 40 -5.18 0.84 -0.62
CA GLY A 40 -3.91 0.55 0.04
C GLY A 40 -2.88 -0.06 -0.88
N GLY A 41 -1.61 0.00 -0.46
CA GLY A 41 -0.49 -0.48 -1.25
C GLY A 41 -0.35 -2.00 -1.23
N LEU A 42 0.18 -2.54 -2.32
CA LEU A 42 0.63 -3.92 -2.43
C LEU A 42 2.10 -4.01 -2.05
N ARG A 43 2.39 -4.59 -0.89
CA ARG A 43 3.77 -4.81 -0.42
C ARG A 43 4.29 -6.17 -0.85
N MET A 44 5.54 -6.23 -1.31
CA MET A 44 6.23 -7.49 -1.57
C MET A 44 7.51 -7.57 -0.73
N ALA A 45 7.60 -8.59 0.12
CA ALA A 45 8.80 -8.92 0.87
C ALA A 45 8.76 -10.40 1.30
N PRO A 46 9.93 -11.04 1.57
CA PRO A 46 9.96 -12.45 1.95
C PRO A 46 9.40 -12.73 3.34
N ASP A 47 9.36 -11.75 4.22
CA ASP A 47 9.03 -11.83 5.64
C ASP A 47 7.71 -11.13 6.02
N VAL A 48 6.87 -10.78 5.04
CA VAL A 48 5.53 -10.21 5.30
C VAL A 48 4.66 -11.15 6.14
N SER A 49 3.69 -10.58 6.85
CA SER A 49 2.78 -11.36 7.69
C SER A 49 1.36 -10.80 7.68
N GLU A 50 0.38 -11.62 8.08
CA GLU A 50 -1.01 -11.19 8.25
C GLU A 50 -1.11 -10.05 9.27
N THR A 51 -0.39 -10.15 10.38
CA THR A 51 -0.39 -9.11 11.43
C THR A 51 0.15 -7.79 10.89
N GLU A 52 1.21 -7.82 10.08
CA GLU A 52 1.74 -6.62 9.43
C GLU A 52 0.73 -6.06 8.43
N CYS A 53 0.15 -6.91 7.58
CA CYS A 53 -0.86 -6.53 6.60
C CYS A 53 -2.05 -5.82 7.28
N PHE A 54 -2.56 -6.39 8.39
CA PHE A 54 -3.64 -5.78 9.16
C PHE A 54 -3.26 -4.42 9.76
N ARG A 55 -2.09 -4.32 10.39
CA ARG A 55 -1.63 -3.05 10.97
C ARG A 55 -1.51 -1.95 9.94
N LEU A 56 -1.01 -2.28 8.75
CA LEU A 56 -0.91 -1.36 7.63
C LEU A 56 -2.29 -1.00 7.06
N ALA A 57 -3.21 -1.96 6.95
CA ALA A 57 -4.59 -1.70 6.54
C ALA A 57 -5.30 -0.74 7.50
N ARG A 58 -5.13 -0.92 8.83
CA ARG A 58 -5.64 -0.01 9.85
C ARG A 58 -5.01 1.39 9.74
N ALA A 59 -3.71 1.46 9.52
CA ALA A 59 -3.03 2.74 9.27
C ALA A 59 -3.61 3.47 8.04
N MET A 60 -3.93 2.72 6.97
CA MET A 60 -4.60 3.29 5.79
C MET A 60 -6.01 3.79 6.10
N THR A 61 -6.79 3.08 6.91
CA THR A 61 -8.12 3.56 7.38
C THR A 61 -8.01 4.92 8.04
N LEU A 62 -7.09 5.06 8.98
CA LEU A 62 -6.87 6.31 9.72
C LEU A 62 -6.28 7.41 8.84
N LYS A 63 -5.31 7.08 7.99
CA LYS A 63 -4.66 8.02 7.05
C LYS A 63 -5.67 8.59 6.05
N ASN A 64 -6.48 7.75 5.42
CA ASN A 64 -7.48 8.17 4.44
C ASN A 64 -8.55 9.05 5.10
N ALA A 65 -8.98 8.69 6.32
CA ALA A 65 -9.93 9.50 7.09
C ALA A 65 -9.35 10.86 7.48
N ALA A 66 -8.10 10.91 7.95
CA ALA A 66 -7.42 12.15 8.33
C ALA A 66 -7.19 13.08 7.12
N SER A 67 -7.04 12.53 5.93
CA SER A 67 -6.89 13.29 4.68
C SER A 67 -8.23 13.61 4.00
N ASP A 68 -9.36 13.31 4.66
CA ASP A 68 -10.73 13.48 4.15
C ASP A 68 -10.98 12.82 2.78
N LEU A 69 -10.30 11.69 2.51
CA LEU A 69 -10.51 10.93 1.29
C LEU A 69 -11.80 10.11 1.36
N PRO A 70 -12.54 9.96 0.26
CA PRO A 70 -13.75 9.13 0.19
C PRO A 70 -13.40 7.63 0.06
N HIS A 71 -12.48 7.16 0.90
CA HIS A 71 -11.96 5.80 0.88
C HIS A 71 -11.84 5.22 2.29
N GLY A 72 -12.11 3.94 2.38
CA GLY A 72 -11.71 3.13 3.52
C GLY A 72 -10.23 2.74 3.45
N GLY A 73 -9.77 1.92 4.38
CA GLY A 73 -8.40 1.43 4.44
C GLY A 73 -8.29 -0.05 4.15
N GLY A 74 -7.27 -0.41 3.39
CA GLY A 74 -6.89 -1.78 3.11
C GLY A 74 -5.38 -1.91 2.90
N LYS A 75 -4.92 -3.13 2.83
CA LYS A 75 -3.53 -3.46 2.52
C LYS A 75 -3.46 -4.84 1.91
N SER A 76 -2.54 -5.02 0.98
CA SER A 76 -2.20 -6.35 0.49
C SER A 76 -0.70 -6.61 0.60
N VAL A 77 -0.36 -7.88 0.80
CA VAL A 77 1.03 -8.33 0.87
C VAL A 77 1.22 -9.60 0.05
N VAL A 78 2.36 -9.71 -0.61
CA VAL A 78 2.79 -10.90 -1.34
C VAL A 78 4.16 -11.33 -0.83
N PHE A 79 4.30 -12.62 -0.53
CA PHE A 79 5.56 -13.22 -0.10
C PHE A 79 6.47 -13.44 -1.30
N GLY A 80 7.59 -12.74 -1.37
CA GLY A 80 8.56 -12.85 -2.44
C GLY A 80 9.73 -11.88 -2.30
N ASP A 81 10.84 -12.17 -2.99
CA ASP A 81 11.94 -11.21 -3.11
C ASP A 81 11.51 -10.10 -4.09
N PRO A 82 11.46 -8.84 -3.67
CA PRO A 82 11.08 -7.74 -4.56
C PRO A 82 12.03 -7.58 -5.76
N ARG A 83 13.25 -8.11 -5.67
CA ARG A 83 14.26 -8.08 -6.74
C ARG A 83 14.24 -9.30 -7.65
N MET A 84 13.21 -10.17 -7.50
CA MET A 84 13.04 -11.32 -8.39
C MET A 84 12.93 -10.88 -9.86
N PRO A 85 13.29 -11.74 -10.84
CA PRO A 85 13.15 -11.43 -12.25
C PRO A 85 11.73 -11.00 -12.62
N ARG A 86 11.61 -10.08 -13.58
CA ARG A 86 10.31 -9.56 -14.04
C ARG A 86 9.38 -10.66 -14.55
N ASP A 87 9.94 -11.61 -15.30
CA ASP A 87 9.22 -12.75 -15.89
C ASP A 87 8.66 -13.72 -14.83
N GLU A 88 9.15 -13.66 -13.60
CA GLU A 88 8.58 -14.37 -12.45
C GLU A 88 7.62 -13.49 -11.67
N LYS A 89 7.94 -12.20 -11.49
CA LYS A 89 7.16 -11.25 -10.69
C LYS A 89 5.83 -10.89 -11.34
N GLU A 90 5.84 -10.60 -12.65
CA GLU A 90 4.64 -10.21 -13.38
C GLU A 90 3.54 -11.28 -13.35
N PRO A 91 3.78 -12.56 -13.69
CA PRO A 91 2.75 -13.59 -13.59
C PRO A 91 2.21 -13.79 -12.18
N MET A 92 3.06 -13.68 -11.15
CA MET A 92 2.65 -13.77 -9.75
C MET A 92 1.70 -12.63 -9.37
N LEU A 93 2.02 -11.38 -9.71
CA LEU A 93 1.18 -10.22 -9.38
C LEU A 93 -0.12 -10.19 -10.19
N ARG A 94 -0.09 -10.61 -11.46
CA ARG A 94 -1.29 -10.78 -12.28
C ARG A 94 -2.22 -11.85 -11.69
N ALA A 95 -1.69 -12.99 -11.28
CA ALA A 95 -2.47 -14.04 -10.62
C ALA A 95 -3.09 -13.56 -9.30
N PHE A 96 -2.34 -12.76 -8.52
CA PHE A 96 -2.86 -12.16 -7.29
C PHE A 96 -4.01 -11.19 -7.58
N ALA A 97 -3.87 -10.34 -8.60
CA ALA A 97 -4.93 -9.43 -9.02
C ALA A 97 -6.17 -10.20 -9.50
N CYS A 98 -6.01 -11.20 -10.39
CA CYS A 98 -7.10 -12.03 -10.88
C CYS A 98 -7.86 -12.74 -9.74
N ALA A 99 -7.15 -13.30 -8.76
CA ALA A 99 -7.77 -13.93 -7.60
C ALA A 99 -8.63 -12.97 -6.76
N LEU A 100 -8.40 -11.66 -6.89
CA LEU A 100 -9.14 -10.61 -6.19
C LEU A 100 -10.10 -9.82 -7.09
N ALA A 101 -10.37 -10.30 -8.32
CA ALA A 101 -11.21 -9.60 -9.29
C ALA A 101 -12.59 -9.23 -8.75
N GLU A 102 -13.22 -10.12 -8.00
CA GLU A 102 -14.55 -9.94 -7.41
C GLU A 102 -14.54 -9.12 -6.10
N VAL A 103 -13.36 -8.72 -5.62
CA VAL A 103 -13.24 -7.92 -4.39
C VAL A 103 -13.26 -6.43 -4.74
N GLU A 104 -14.39 -5.93 -5.19
CA GLU A 104 -14.58 -4.53 -5.61
C GLU A 104 -14.34 -3.51 -4.49
N GLN A 105 -14.34 -3.97 -3.24
CA GLN A 105 -14.09 -3.14 -2.07
C GLN A 105 -12.62 -2.75 -1.88
N TYR A 106 -11.71 -3.20 -2.78
CA TYR A 106 -10.28 -2.89 -2.65
C TYR A 106 -9.69 -2.32 -3.94
N ILE A 107 -8.95 -1.22 -3.80
CA ILE A 107 -8.18 -0.55 -4.86
C ILE A 107 -6.70 -0.68 -4.52
N PHE A 108 -5.93 -1.21 -5.45
CA PHE A 108 -4.49 -1.38 -5.30
C PHE A 108 -3.73 -0.06 -5.50
N GLY A 109 -2.65 0.12 -4.76
CA GLY A 109 -1.61 1.11 -4.99
C GLY A 109 -0.23 0.48 -4.84
N PRO A 110 0.86 1.16 -5.22
CA PRO A 110 2.21 0.67 -5.00
C PRO A 110 2.61 0.78 -3.53
N ASP A 111 3.61 0.01 -3.12
CA ASP A 111 4.26 0.06 -1.81
C ASP A 111 5.67 -0.58 -1.92
N MET A 112 6.33 -0.74 -0.79
CA MET A 112 7.65 -1.37 -0.74
C MET A 112 7.66 -2.70 -1.51
N GLY A 113 8.60 -2.82 -2.44
CA GLY A 113 8.75 -3.99 -3.29
C GLY A 113 7.87 -4.03 -4.54
N THR A 114 6.99 -3.06 -4.74
CA THR A 114 6.23 -2.84 -5.99
C THR A 114 6.33 -1.39 -6.44
N ASP A 115 5.98 -1.13 -7.67
CA ASP A 115 6.10 0.16 -8.34
C ASP A 115 4.90 0.43 -9.26
N GLU A 116 4.95 1.52 -10.01
CA GLU A 116 3.93 1.91 -10.98
C GLU A 116 3.74 0.86 -12.08
N GLU A 117 4.83 0.20 -12.54
CA GLU A 117 4.74 -0.87 -13.54
C GLU A 117 3.91 -2.04 -13.00
N CYS A 118 4.14 -2.44 -11.76
CA CYS A 118 3.36 -3.47 -11.08
C CYS A 118 1.87 -3.10 -11.00
N MET A 119 1.57 -1.84 -10.75
CA MET A 119 0.18 -1.35 -10.74
C MET A 119 -0.44 -1.34 -12.13
N GLY A 120 0.37 -1.13 -13.17
CA GLY A 120 -0.04 -1.34 -14.57
C GLY A 120 -0.53 -2.76 -14.83
N TRP A 121 0.22 -3.79 -14.39
CA TRP A 121 -0.19 -5.19 -14.52
C TRP A 121 -1.49 -5.50 -13.76
N VAL A 122 -1.62 -4.98 -12.54
CA VAL A 122 -2.86 -5.13 -11.75
C VAL A 122 -4.05 -4.47 -12.47
N ARG A 123 -3.87 -3.26 -13.01
CA ARG A 123 -4.91 -2.57 -13.75
C ARG A 123 -5.35 -3.32 -15.00
N ASP A 124 -4.41 -3.92 -15.74
CA ASP A 124 -4.71 -4.71 -16.93
C ASP A 124 -5.67 -5.87 -16.60
N GLU A 125 -5.49 -6.50 -15.43
CA GLU A 125 -6.31 -7.66 -15.02
C GLU A 125 -7.68 -7.24 -14.48
N ILE A 126 -7.75 -6.23 -13.62
CA ILE A 126 -8.97 -5.94 -12.85
C ILE A 126 -9.47 -4.49 -12.94
N GLY A 127 -8.77 -3.60 -13.64
CA GLY A 127 -9.18 -2.21 -13.83
C GLY A 127 -9.06 -1.30 -12.60
N ARG A 128 -8.67 -1.82 -11.43
CA ARG A 128 -8.70 -1.11 -10.15
C ARG A 128 -7.30 -0.97 -9.54
N ALA A 129 -6.56 0.04 -9.96
CA ALA A 129 -5.27 0.41 -9.37
C ALA A 129 -5.05 1.92 -9.46
N VAL A 130 -4.29 2.45 -8.51
CA VAL A 130 -3.74 3.82 -8.50
C VAL A 130 -2.23 3.77 -8.47
N GLY A 131 -1.55 4.91 -8.62
CA GLY A 131 -0.10 4.94 -8.74
C GLY A 131 0.35 4.24 -10.04
N LEU A 132 -0.28 4.62 -11.15
CA LEU A 132 -0.03 4.06 -12.46
C LEU A 132 1.08 4.83 -13.17
N PRO A 133 1.80 4.20 -14.12
CA PRO A 133 2.75 4.90 -14.98
C PRO A 133 2.12 6.06 -15.74
N SER A 134 2.91 7.10 -16.02
CA SER A 134 2.47 8.29 -16.79
C SER A 134 2.00 7.93 -18.19
N GLU A 135 2.61 6.93 -18.82
CA GLU A 135 2.31 6.45 -20.17
C GLU A 135 0.87 5.95 -20.35
N ILE A 136 0.27 5.50 -19.26
CA ILE A 136 -1.14 5.02 -19.24
C ILE A 136 -2.07 5.98 -18.49
N GLY A 137 -1.64 7.25 -18.33
CA GLY A 137 -2.43 8.33 -17.74
C GLY A 137 -2.40 8.35 -16.20
N GLY A 138 -1.42 7.72 -15.59
CA GLY A 138 -1.19 7.79 -14.16
C GLY A 138 -0.49 9.09 -13.73
N ILE A 139 -0.47 9.34 -12.42
CA ILE A 139 0.33 10.38 -11.79
C ILE A 139 1.43 9.67 -11.02
N PRO A 140 2.69 9.72 -11.48
CA PRO A 140 3.81 9.01 -10.85
C PRO A 140 4.25 9.77 -9.60
N LEU A 141 3.58 9.53 -8.48
CA LEU A 141 3.78 10.29 -7.23
C LEU A 141 5.19 10.13 -6.66
N ASP A 142 5.81 8.97 -6.84
CA ASP A 142 7.18 8.71 -6.38
C ASP A 142 8.20 9.49 -7.20
N GLU A 143 8.04 9.54 -8.53
CA GLU A 143 8.89 10.35 -9.41
C GLU A 143 8.75 11.86 -9.12
N LEU A 144 7.55 12.30 -8.74
CA LEU A 144 7.27 13.68 -8.35
C LEU A 144 7.76 14.02 -6.94
N GLY A 145 8.19 13.04 -6.16
CA GLY A 145 8.61 13.22 -4.78
C GLY A 145 7.47 13.61 -3.84
N ALA A 146 6.23 13.22 -4.14
CA ALA A 146 5.04 13.66 -3.41
C ALA A 146 5.09 13.29 -1.92
N THR A 147 5.65 12.12 -1.57
CA THR A 147 5.81 11.70 -0.18
C THR A 147 6.82 12.56 0.57
N GLY A 148 7.95 12.92 -0.07
CA GLY A 148 8.94 13.85 0.49
C GLY A 148 8.35 15.24 0.74
N TRP A 149 7.53 15.76 -0.18
CA TRP A 149 6.78 17.00 0.02
C TRP A 149 5.85 16.94 1.23
N GLY A 150 5.09 15.85 1.36
CA GLY A 150 4.23 15.63 2.52
C GLY A 150 5.00 15.56 3.84
N LEU A 151 6.17 14.92 3.84
CA LEU A 151 7.04 14.83 5.01
C LEU A 151 7.60 16.21 5.40
N LEU A 152 8.01 17.04 4.42
CA LEU A 152 8.47 18.41 4.66
C LEU A 152 7.41 19.22 5.41
N HIS A 153 6.18 19.22 4.92
CA HIS A 153 5.08 19.96 5.58
C HIS A 153 4.73 19.39 6.97
N ALA A 154 4.82 18.07 7.15
CA ALA A 154 4.64 17.46 8.46
C ALA A 154 5.74 17.91 9.46
N ILE A 155 6.99 18.05 9.00
CA ILE A 155 8.09 18.59 9.81
C ILE A 155 7.85 20.04 10.18
N GLU A 156 7.39 20.88 9.26
CA GLU A 156 7.04 22.30 9.54
C GLU A 156 5.97 22.40 10.63
N VAL A 157 4.89 21.65 10.51
CA VAL A 157 3.80 21.63 11.51
C VAL A 157 4.28 21.10 12.86
N ALA A 158 5.11 20.04 12.85
CA ALA A 158 5.66 19.47 14.09
C ALA A 158 6.63 20.45 14.78
N ALA A 159 7.44 21.17 14.03
CA ALA A 159 8.35 22.19 14.55
C ALA A 159 7.58 23.36 15.21
N ASP A 160 6.55 23.86 14.54
CA ASP A 160 5.66 24.89 15.08
C ASP A 160 4.98 24.43 16.37
N ALA A 161 4.40 23.23 16.37
CA ALA A 161 3.72 22.68 17.55
C ALA A 161 4.65 22.40 18.75
N SER A 162 5.97 22.31 18.49
CA SER A 162 6.99 22.03 19.50
C SER A 162 7.82 23.26 19.88
N ASP A 163 7.50 24.44 19.33
CA ASP A 163 8.30 25.66 19.46
C ASP A 163 9.79 25.47 19.07
N MET A 164 10.05 24.59 18.09
CA MET A 164 11.40 24.23 17.64
C MET A 164 11.77 25.01 16.37
N PRO A 165 12.81 25.85 16.38
CA PRO A 165 13.24 26.54 15.18
C PRO A 165 13.88 25.54 14.18
N LEU A 166 13.41 25.55 12.93
CA LEU A 166 13.98 24.72 11.88
C LEU A 166 15.36 25.20 11.43
N ASN A 167 15.61 26.50 11.49
CA ASN A 167 16.93 27.05 11.13
C ASN A 167 17.99 26.57 12.12
N GLY A 168 18.98 25.81 11.63
CA GLY A 168 20.04 25.20 12.43
C GLY A 168 19.62 23.93 13.16
N ALA A 169 18.43 23.39 12.92
CA ALA A 169 18.01 22.10 13.47
C ALA A 169 18.88 20.96 12.97
N ARG A 170 19.12 19.98 13.85
CA ARG A 170 19.78 18.70 13.48
C ARG A 170 18.72 17.71 13.11
N ILE A 171 18.82 17.15 11.92
CA ILE A 171 17.88 16.16 11.38
C ILE A 171 18.59 14.80 11.31
N ALA A 172 17.92 13.75 11.77
CA ALA A 172 18.31 12.37 11.55
C ALA A 172 17.33 11.73 10.57
N GLU A 173 17.87 11.16 9.50
CA GLU A 173 17.10 10.48 8.46
C GLU A 173 17.43 9.00 8.47
N GLN A 174 16.39 8.17 8.36
CA GLN A 174 16.53 6.73 8.22
C GLN A 174 15.99 6.29 6.87
N GLY A 175 16.89 5.96 5.94
CA GLY A 175 16.58 5.65 4.55
C GLY A 175 16.68 6.90 3.66
N PHE A 176 16.96 6.67 2.39
CA PHE A 176 17.04 7.69 1.36
C PHE A 176 16.59 7.08 0.03
N GLY A 177 15.29 7.10 -0.20
CA GLY A 177 14.62 6.51 -1.36
C GLY A 177 13.64 7.49 -1.99
N ALA A 178 12.45 7.01 -2.35
CA ALA A 178 11.37 7.83 -2.91
C ALA A 178 10.70 8.75 -1.87
N VAL A 179 11.00 8.56 -0.60
CA VAL A 179 10.48 9.35 0.53
C VAL A 179 11.58 10.27 1.04
#